data_4d581744c29f1671dbac4cae0bef219c
#
_entry.id   4d581744c29f1671dbac4cae0bef219c
#
_cell.length_a   1.000
_cell.length_b   1.000
_cell.length_c   1.000
_cell.angle_alpha   90.00
_cell.angle_beta   90.00
_cell.angle_gamma   90.00
#
_symmetry.space_group_name_H-M   'P 1'
#
loop_
_entity.id
_entity.type
_entity.pdbx_description
1 polymer ?
#
loop_
_entity_poly.entity_id
_entity_poly.type
_entity_poly.pdbx_seq_one_letter_code
_entity_poly.pdbx_strand_id
1 'polypeptide(L)'
;MDTETNDLKSFKEFLDANGGGINDYTSAIQYVYEPNFDIYTQDDDGNVVKSDVVTLLNELLSGMYGGDFSDYFSTMGDFYSSFESWQEMLPGENGELINETLQEQYDVIYGSWPQSYDEVVLVVDQNNEVSDLVLYTLGLRTEEELTDSLEAYMNGETVDAEVQSWSYEELCGRTFKLVGWYDRYVYDDATGTYT
;
A
#
# COMPACT_ATOMS: atom_id res chain seq x y z
N MET A 1 -9.29 10.10 -39.20
CA MET A 1 -9.19 9.04 -38.15
C MET A 1 -10.40 9.24 -37.27
N ASP A 2 -11.34 8.32 -37.31
CA ASP A 2 -12.45 8.35 -36.40
C ASP A 2 -11.91 7.95 -35.03
N THR A 3 -12.08 8.82 -34.06
CA THR A 3 -11.68 8.55 -32.66
C THR A 3 -12.84 7.74 -32.04
N GLU A 4 -12.60 6.47 -31.79
CA GLU A 4 -13.54 5.67 -30.99
C GLU A 4 -13.41 6.07 -29.52
N THR A 5 -14.53 6.26 -28.87
CA THR A 5 -14.59 6.58 -27.44
C THR A 5 -14.80 5.29 -26.67
N ASN A 6 -13.96 5.00 -25.68
CA ASN A 6 -14.16 3.87 -24.80
C ASN A 6 -15.43 4.07 -23.96
N ASP A 7 -16.35 3.12 -24.02
CA ASP A 7 -17.54 3.07 -23.17
C ASP A 7 -17.31 2.11 -21.99
N LEU A 8 -16.45 2.53 -21.06
CA LEU A 8 -16.12 1.76 -19.87
C LEU A 8 -17.32 1.55 -18.94
N LYS A 9 -18.30 2.48 -18.98
CA LYS A 9 -19.52 2.35 -18.17
C LYS A 9 -20.36 1.17 -18.62
N SER A 10 -20.67 1.11 -19.91
CA SER A 10 -21.45 -0.01 -20.47
C SER A 10 -20.70 -1.33 -20.33
N PHE A 11 -19.36 -1.30 -20.44
CA PHE A 11 -18.55 -2.50 -20.22
C PHE A 11 -18.61 -2.99 -18.77
N LYS A 12 -18.53 -2.07 -17.80
CA LYS A 12 -18.71 -2.39 -16.39
C LYS A 12 -20.09 -2.99 -16.12
N GLU A 13 -21.15 -2.34 -16.62
CA GLU A 13 -22.52 -2.82 -16.49
C GLU A 13 -22.70 -4.23 -17.09
N PHE A 14 -22.02 -4.52 -18.21
CA PHE A 14 -22.00 -5.85 -18.82
C PHE A 14 -21.34 -6.90 -17.92
N LEU A 15 -20.19 -6.58 -17.31
CA LEU A 15 -19.49 -7.47 -16.38
C LEU A 15 -20.32 -7.71 -15.12
N ASP A 16 -20.87 -6.64 -14.51
CA ASP A 16 -21.70 -6.72 -13.30
C ASP A 16 -22.98 -7.57 -13.52
N ALA A 17 -23.47 -7.59 -14.75
CA ALA A 17 -24.60 -8.42 -15.15
C ALA A 17 -24.22 -9.87 -15.52
N ASN A 18 -23.00 -10.32 -15.23
CA ASN A 18 -22.47 -11.62 -15.67
C ASN A 18 -22.53 -11.79 -17.20
N GLY A 19 -22.25 -10.74 -17.94
CA GLY A 19 -22.28 -10.75 -19.40
C GLY A 19 -21.34 -11.79 -19.98
N GLY A 20 -21.89 -12.62 -20.89
CA GLY A 20 -21.16 -13.75 -21.46
C GLY A 20 -20.86 -14.91 -20.51
N GLY A 21 -21.43 -14.92 -19.30
CA GLY A 21 -21.20 -15.97 -18.30
C GLY A 21 -19.80 -15.90 -17.69
N ILE A 22 -19.24 -14.70 -17.56
CA ILE A 22 -17.84 -14.51 -17.15
C ILE A 22 -17.56 -15.08 -15.74
N ASN A 23 -18.54 -15.08 -14.84
CA ASN A 23 -18.41 -15.63 -13.50
C ASN A 23 -18.15 -17.14 -13.48
N ASP A 24 -18.48 -17.85 -14.58
CA ASP A 24 -18.17 -19.28 -14.71
C ASP A 24 -16.67 -19.54 -14.95
N TYR A 25 -15.91 -18.51 -15.29
CA TYR A 25 -14.50 -18.60 -15.71
C TYR A 25 -13.56 -17.74 -14.86
N THR A 26 -14.07 -16.94 -13.94
CA THR A 26 -13.28 -16.05 -13.08
C THR A 26 -13.64 -16.25 -11.61
N SER A 27 -12.64 -16.22 -10.75
CA SER A 27 -12.85 -16.26 -9.29
C SER A 27 -13.21 -14.89 -8.72
N ALA A 28 -12.90 -13.81 -9.42
CA ALA A 28 -13.27 -12.45 -9.05
C ALA A 28 -13.09 -11.48 -10.22
N ILE A 29 -13.78 -10.33 -10.15
CA ILE A 29 -13.56 -9.16 -11.01
C ILE A 29 -13.28 -7.99 -10.09
N GLN A 30 -12.08 -7.44 -10.19
CA GLN A 30 -11.68 -6.27 -9.42
C GLN A 30 -11.63 -5.03 -10.32
N TYR A 31 -12.28 -3.96 -9.88
CA TYR A 31 -12.20 -2.66 -10.53
C TYR A 31 -11.20 -1.81 -9.76
N VAL A 32 -10.05 -1.59 -10.37
CA VAL A 32 -9.01 -0.76 -9.76
C VAL A 32 -9.28 0.70 -10.08
N TYR A 33 -9.44 1.50 -9.05
CA TYR A 33 -9.49 2.95 -9.11
C TYR A 33 -8.22 3.48 -8.46
N GLU A 34 -7.62 4.50 -9.06
CA GLU A 34 -6.42 5.14 -8.50
C GLU A 34 -6.81 6.42 -7.74
N PRO A 35 -7.40 6.32 -6.54
CA PRO A 35 -7.66 7.50 -5.74
C PRO A 35 -6.35 8.04 -5.20
N ASN A 36 -6.11 9.34 -5.39
CA ASN A 36 -4.96 10.00 -4.77
C ASN A 36 -5.19 10.13 -3.27
N PHE A 37 -4.53 9.30 -2.49
CA PHE A 37 -4.51 9.39 -1.03
C PHE A 37 -3.11 9.04 -0.51
N ASP A 38 -2.79 9.56 0.66
CA ASP A 38 -1.61 9.17 1.42
C ASP A 38 -2.03 8.40 2.67
N ILE A 39 -1.19 7.46 3.08
CA ILE A 39 -1.35 6.73 4.33
C ILE A 39 -0.27 7.20 5.30
N TYR A 40 -0.67 7.52 6.52
CA TYR A 40 0.20 7.92 7.61
C TYR A 40 0.03 7.00 8.81
N THR A 41 1.12 6.80 9.53
CA THR A 41 1.15 6.13 10.84
C THR A 41 1.95 6.97 11.83
N GLN A 42 2.15 6.45 13.03
CA GLN A 42 3.04 7.05 14.01
C GLN A 42 4.15 6.05 14.37
N ASP A 43 5.37 6.58 14.52
CA ASP A 43 6.47 5.82 15.10
C ASP A 43 6.29 5.66 16.63
N ASP A 44 7.23 4.97 17.27
CA ASP A 44 7.18 4.72 18.72
C ASP A 44 7.38 5.99 19.56
N ASP A 45 7.96 7.04 18.97
CA ASP A 45 8.12 8.36 19.59
C ASP A 45 6.87 9.26 19.37
N GLY A 46 5.90 8.81 18.58
CA GLY A 46 4.66 9.53 18.26
C GLY A 46 4.81 10.53 17.11
N ASN A 47 5.90 10.49 16.35
CA ASN A 47 6.04 11.31 15.15
C ASN A 47 5.18 10.73 14.04
N VAL A 48 4.62 11.61 13.21
CA VAL A 48 3.84 11.20 12.04
C VAL A 48 4.79 10.79 10.92
N VAL A 49 4.64 9.57 10.44
CA VAL A 49 5.41 8.97 9.35
C VAL A 49 4.48 8.69 8.17
N LYS A 50 4.92 9.05 6.96
CA LYS A 50 4.23 8.65 5.74
C LYS A 50 4.54 7.18 5.47
N SER A 51 3.51 6.37 5.42
CA SER A 51 3.60 4.92 5.19
C SER A 51 3.71 4.62 3.68
N ASP A 52 4.79 5.10 3.06
CA ASP A 52 5.01 5.06 1.60
C ASP A 52 6.51 4.83 1.30
N VAL A 53 6.86 3.58 1.12
CA VAL A 53 8.24 3.15 0.82
C VAL A 53 8.74 3.73 -0.50
N VAL A 54 7.87 3.90 -1.45
CA VAL A 54 8.21 4.37 -2.78
C VAL A 54 8.66 5.83 -2.75
N THR A 55 7.91 6.69 -2.07
CA THR A 55 8.31 8.08 -1.85
C THR A 55 9.66 8.13 -1.11
N LEU A 56 9.82 7.34 -0.06
CA LEU A 56 11.08 7.26 0.69
C LEU A 56 12.26 6.87 -0.22
N LEU A 57 12.15 5.81 -1.00
CA LEU A 57 13.22 5.38 -1.90
C LEU A 57 13.56 6.46 -2.94
N ASN A 58 12.56 7.18 -3.46
CA ASN A 58 12.81 8.29 -4.37
C ASN A 58 13.57 9.43 -3.68
N GLU A 59 13.22 9.79 -2.46
CA GLU A 59 13.90 10.82 -1.67
C GLU A 59 15.35 10.44 -1.38
N LEU A 60 15.58 9.19 -0.95
CA LEU A 60 16.92 8.65 -0.69
C LEU A 60 17.81 8.69 -1.94
N LEU A 61 17.32 8.16 -3.08
CA LEU A 61 18.08 8.13 -4.32
C LEU A 61 18.31 9.54 -4.88
N SER A 62 17.32 10.43 -4.75
CA SER A 62 17.47 11.84 -5.16
C SER A 62 18.53 12.56 -4.32
N GLY A 63 18.59 12.28 -3.02
CA GLY A 63 19.63 12.79 -2.12
C GLY A 63 21.02 12.29 -2.48
N MET A 64 21.17 11.01 -2.82
CA MET A 64 22.45 10.39 -3.12
C MET A 64 22.99 10.78 -4.52
N TYR A 65 22.15 10.86 -5.52
CA TYR A 65 22.56 11.05 -6.92
C TYR A 65 22.24 12.43 -7.50
N GLY A 66 21.51 13.28 -6.74
CA GLY A 66 21.26 14.68 -7.13
C GLY A 66 20.28 14.85 -8.29
N GLY A 67 19.28 13.98 -8.40
CA GLY A 67 18.24 14.05 -9.45
C GLY A 67 16.88 13.56 -8.95
N ASP A 68 15.82 13.88 -9.69
CA ASP A 68 14.48 13.30 -9.47
C ASP A 68 14.39 11.96 -10.20
N PHE A 69 14.14 10.88 -9.48
CA PHE A 69 14.04 9.52 -10.00
C PHE A 69 12.61 9.05 -10.21
N SER A 70 11.60 9.89 -9.96
CA SER A 70 10.19 9.54 -10.11
C SER A 70 9.84 9.06 -11.51
N ASP A 71 10.35 9.73 -12.56
CA ASP A 71 10.18 9.31 -13.95
C ASP A 71 10.90 7.98 -14.26
N TYR A 72 12.06 7.75 -13.64
CA TYR A 72 12.81 6.50 -13.79
C TYR A 72 12.04 5.34 -13.17
N PHE A 73 11.53 5.52 -12.00
CA PHE A 73 10.71 4.52 -11.32
C PHE A 73 9.40 4.24 -12.07
N SER A 74 8.71 5.28 -12.56
CA SER A 74 7.48 5.10 -13.34
C SER A 74 7.68 4.26 -14.63
N THR A 75 8.90 4.28 -15.17
CA THR A 75 9.28 3.49 -16.35
C THR A 75 9.61 2.03 -16.01
N MET A 76 9.95 1.75 -14.75
CA MET A 76 10.28 0.41 -14.24
C MET A 76 9.08 -0.32 -13.61
N GLY A 77 7.87 -0.01 -14.03
CA GLY A 77 6.56 -0.47 -13.53
C GLY A 77 6.53 -1.71 -12.63
N ASP A 78 6.91 -2.88 -13.15
CA ASP A 78 6.90 -4.14 -12.38
C ASP A 78 7.90 -4.15 -11.21
N PHE A 79 9.04 -3.47 -11.34
CA PHE A 79 10.00 -3.34 -10.25
C PHE A 79 9.45 -2.45 -9.14
N TYR A 80 8.75 -1.39 -9.53
CA TYR A 80 8.16 -0.44 -8.60
C TYR A 80 7.02 -1.05 -7.78
N SER A 81 6.16 -1.81 -8.41
CA SER A 81 5.05 -2.49 -7.74
C SER A 81 5.52 -3.49 -6.69
N SER A 82 6.76 -3.99 -6.79
CA SER A 82 7.34 -4.87 -5.78
C SER A 82 7.67 -4.17 -4.45
N PHE A 83 7.70 -2.84 -4.43
CA PHE A 83 7.90 -2.02 -3.22
C PHE A 83 6.59 -1.44 -2.66
N GLU A 84 5.46 -1.62 -3.36
CA GLU A 84 4.16 -1.24 -2.82
C GLU A 84 3.83 -2.10 -1.62
N SER A 85 3.87 -1.50 -0.43
CA SER A 85 3.57 -2.18 0.82
C SER A 85 2.06 -2.31 1.06
N TRP A 86 1.26 -1.46 0.41
CA TRP A 86 -0.18 -1.42 0.55
C TRP A 86 -0.87 -2.03 -0.66
N GLN A 87 -1.76 -2.98 -0.40
CA GLN A 87 -2.55 -3.61 -1.45
C GLN A 87 -4.01 -3.68 -1.03
N GLU A 88 -4.91 -3.40 -1.99
CA GLU A 88 -6.32 -3.60 -1.79
C GLU A 88 -6.63 -5.09 -1.77
N MET A 89 -7.36 -5.53 -0.76
CA MET A 89 -7.82 -6.91 -0.69
C MET A 89 -8.86 -7.18 -1.77
N LEU A 90 -8.76 -8.35 -2.39
CA LEU A 90 -9.75 -8.80 -3.35
C LEU A 90 -11.12 -8.97 -2.66
N PRO A 91 -12.14 -8.23 -3.09
CA PRO A 91 -13.47 -8.30 -2.49
C PRO A 91 -14.13 -9.66 -2.74
N GLY A 92 -14.92 -10.08 -1.79
CA GLY A 92 -15.76 -11.26 -1.92
C GLY A 92 -16.98 -11.02 -2.82
N GLU A 93 -17.70 -12.09 -3.12
CA GLU A 93 -18.95 -12.03 -3.87
C GLU A 93 -20.10 -11.47 -2.98
N ASN A 94 -21.12 -10.91 -3.63
CA ASN A 94 -22.35 -10.47 -2.96
C ASN A 94 -22.16 -9.45 -1.81
N GLY A 95 -21.05 -8.69 -1.83
CA GLY A 95 -20.76 -7.67 -0.83
C GLY A 95 -19.99 -8.19 0.39
N GLU A 96 -19.46 -9.38 0.33
CA GLU A 96 -18.48 -9.85 1.32
C GLU A 96 -17.19 -9.06 1.19
N LEU A 97 -16.57 -8.74 2.34
CA LEU A 97 -15.35 -7.92 2.37
C LEU A 97 -14.14 -8.61 1.75
N ILE A 98 -14.07 -9.94 1.85
CA ILE A 98 -12.88 -10.70 1.50
C ILE A 98 -13.26 -11.88 0.63
N ASN A 99 -12.53 -12.04 -0.47
CA ASN A 99 -12.72 -13.16 -1.38
C ASN A 99 -12.33 -14.50 -0.73
N GLU A 100 -13.11 -15.54 -0.99
CA GLU A 100 -12.88 -16.89 -0.47
C GLU A 100 -11.50 -17.42 -0.89
N THR A 101 -11.03 -17.09 -2.09
CA THR A 101 -9.70 -17.48 -2.58
C THR A 101 -8.57 -16.96 -1.67
N LEU A 102 -8.69 -15.74 -1.13
CA LEU A 102 -7.70 -15.22 -0.18
C LEU A 102 -7.75 -15.99 1.14
N GLN A 103 -8.96 -16.33 1.60
CA GLN A 103 -9.13 -17.09 2.85
C GLN A 103 -8.59 -18.53 2.73
N GLU A 104 -8.59 -19.09 1.52
CA GLU A 104 -7.99 -20.40 1.23
C GLU A 104 -6.46 -20.36 1.09
N GLN A 105 -5.89 -19.22 0.68
CA GLN A 105 -4.45 -19.08 0.42
C GLN A 105 -3.65 -18.67 1.65
N TYR A 106 -4.28 -18.05 2.65
CA TYR A 106 -3.60 -17.50 3.81
C TYR A 106 -4.17 -18.06 5.12
N ASP A 107 -3.29 -18.44 6.01
CA ASP A 107 -3.63 -18.85 7.37
C ASP A 107 -3.62 -17.64 8.31
N VAL A 108 -4.66 -17.49 9.13
CA VAL A 108 -4.69 -16.49 10.19
C VAL A 108 -3.89 -17.00 11.38
N ILE A 109 -2.73 -16.38 11.65
CA ILE A 109 -1.85 -16.76 12.75
C ILE A 109 -2.16 -15.98 14.04
N TYR A 110 -2.75 -14.79 13.93
CA TYR A 110 -3.19 -13.96 15.04
C TYR A 110 -4.34 -13.04 14.63
N GLY A 111 -5.28 -12.78 15.55
CA GLY A 111 -6.44 -11.96 15.28
C GLY A 111 -7.50 -12.65 14.43
N SER A 112 -8.07 -11.94 13.48
CA SER A 112 -9.12 -12.44 12.58
C SER A 112 -9.05 -11.74 11.23
N TRP A 113 -9.72 -12.28 10.25
CA TRP A 113 -10.01 -11.55 9.03
C TRP A 113 -10.79 -10.26 9.31
N PRO A 114 -10.58 -9.17 8.54
CA PRO A 114 -11.30 -7.91 8.69
C PRO A 114 -12.82 -8.08 8.69
N GLN A 115 -13.46 -7.34 9.58
CA GLN A 115 -14.92 -7.28 9.70
C GLN A 115 -15.49 -5.96 9.16
N SER A 116 -14.61 -4.97 8.93
CA SER A 116 -14.96 -3.69 8.35
C SER A 116 -13.89 -3.21 7.35
N TYR A 117 -14.26 -2.23 6.50
CA TYR A 117 -13.41 -1.72 5.40
C TYR A 117 -12.21 -0.90 5.86
N ASP A 118 -12.17 -0.52 7.13
CA ASP A 118 -11.11 0.26 7.76
C ASP A 118 -10.12 -0.60 8.58
N GLU A 119 -10.24 -1.91 8.46
CA GLU A 119 -9.29 -2.86 9.05
C GLU A 119 -8.31 -3.36 7.99
N VAL A 120 -7.08 -3.60 8.42
CA VAL A 120 -5.99 -4.08 7.56
C VAL A 120 -5.41 -5.37 8.09
N VAL A 121 -4.79 -6.15 7.23
CA VAL A 121 -4.04 -7.35 7.60
C VAL A 121 -2.56 -7.16 7.29
N LEU A 122 -1.70 -7.67 8.16
CA LEU A 122 -0.28 -7.78 7.90
C LEU A 122 0.00 -9.18 7.38
N VAL A 123 0.61 -9.26 6.20
CA VAL A 123 1.07 -10.52 5.63
C VAL A 123 2.53 -10.74 6.04
N VAL A 124 2.82 -11.90 6.59
CA VAL A 124 4.16 -12.34 6.96
C VAL A 124 4.56 -13.55 6.11
N ASP A 125 5.85 -13.83 6.02
CA ASP A 125 6.34 -14.99 5.30
C ASP A 125 6.15 -16.29 6.11
N GLN A 126 6.56 -17.42 5.54
CA GLN A 126 6.47 -18.75 6.18
C GLN A 126 7.29 -18.89 7.46
N ASN A 127 8.26 -18.01 7.71
CA ASN A 127 9.08 -17.96 8.91
C ASN A 127 8.53 -16.99 9.95
N ASN A 128 7.38 -16.36 9.65
CA ASN A 128 6.80 -15.30 10.45
C ASN A 128 7.68 -14.04 10.51
N GLU A 129 8.27 -13.69 9.37
CA GLU A 129 9.15 -12.56 9.20
C GLU A 129 8.55 -11.53 8.24
N VAL A 130 8.95 -10.28 8.42
CA VAL A 130 8.63 -9.14 7.52
C VAL A 130 9.91 -8.41 7.15
N SER A 131 9.90 -7.76 5.99
CA SER A 131 11.06 -6.97 5.54
C SER A 131 11.16 -5.64 6.30
N ASP A 132 12.37 -5.05 6.33
CA ASP A 132 12.61 -3.72 6.91
C ASP A 132 11.73 -2.64 6.25
N LEU A 133 11.39 -2.78 4.97
CA LEU A 133 10.48 -1.88 4.26
C LEU A 133 9.05 -1.95 4.83
N VAL A 134 8.59 -3.13 5.17
CA VAL A 134 7.29 -3.30 5.85
C VAL A 134 7.36 -2.74 7.27
N LEU A 135 8.47 -2.93 7.98
CA LEU A 135 8.65 -2.32 9.30
C LEU A 135 8.62 -0.79 9.26
N TYR A 136 9.22 -0.18 8.23
CA TYR A 136 9.09 1.26 8.00
C TYR A 136 7.61 1.67 7.77
N THR A 137 6.90 0.91 6.92
CA THR A 137 5.47 1.13 6.64
C THR A 137 4.63 1.10 7.92
N LEU A 138 5.02 0.27 8.89
CA LEU A 138 4.38 0.16 10.19
C LEU A 138 4.84 1.24 11.21
N GLY A 139 5.82 2.08 10.88
CA GLY A 139 6.42 3.05 11.79
C GLY A 139 7.35 2.43 12.84
N LEU A 140 7.87 1.22 12.58
CA LEU A 140 8.78 0.47 13.46
C LEU A 140 10.26 0.63 13.07
N ARG A 141 10.51 1.20 11.92
CA ARG A 141 11.82 1.61 11.42
C ARG A 141 11.76 3.07 11.00
N THR A 142 12.84 3.79 11.26
CA THR A 142 12.98 5.18 10.82
C THR A 142 13.58 5.27 9.43
N GLU A 143 13.39 6.42 8.78
CA GLU A 143 14.07 6.74 7.52
C GLU A 143 15.58 6.70 7.66
N GLU A 144 16.14 7.20 8.79
CA GLU A 144 17.57 7.20 9.07
C GLU A 144 18.14 5.77 9.11
N GLU A 145 17.48 4.86 9.83
CA GLU A 145 17.88 3.44 9.89
C GLU A 145 17.87 2.74 8.53
N LEU A 146 16.87 3.04 7.69
CA LEU A 146 16.81 2.48 6.34
C LEU A 146 17.88 3.08 5.43
N THR A 147 18.16 4.38 5.56
CA THR A 147 19.21 5.05 4.80
C THR A 147 20.58 4.45 5.14
N ASP A 148 20.89 4.32 6.41
CA ASP A 148 22.13 3.73 6.88
C ASP A 148 22.32 2.29 6.38
N SER A 149 21.26 1.51 6.41
CA SER A 149 21.25 0.13 5.90
C SER A 149 21.48 0.06 4.39
N LEU A 150 20.86 0.96 3.64
CA LEU A 150 21.02 1.06 2.18
C LEU A 150 22.44 1.51 1.81
N GLU A 151 22.96 2.53 2.48
CA GLU A 151 24.33 3.01 2.25
C GLU A 151 25.36 1.92 2.55
N ALA A 152 25.23 1.22 3.66
CA ALA A 152 26.11 0.12 4.02
C ALA A 152 26.07 -1.01 2.95
N TYR A 153 24.87 -1.38 2.50
CA TYR A 153 24.70 -2.37 1.42
C TYR A 153 25.39 -1.93 0.11
N MET A 154 25.24 -0.66 -0.28
CA MET A 154 25.86 -0.13 -1.50
C MET A 154 27.39 -0.06 -1.40
N ASN A 155 27.92 0.15 -0.20
CA ASN A 155 29.37 0.14 0.07
C ASN A 155 29.94 -1.29 0.17
N GLY A 156 29.10 -2.33 0.05
CA GLY A 156 29.50 -3.72 0.20
C GLY A 156 29.83 -4.12 1.63
N GLU A 157 29.34 -3.37 2.59
CA GLU A 157 29.45 -3.68 4.00
C GLU A 157 28.38 -4.68 4.41
N THR A 158 28.71 -5.58 5.31
CA THR A 158 27.71 -6.46 5.94
C THR A 158 27.01 -5.65 7.04
N VAL A 159 25.75 -5.38 6.85
CA VAL A 159 24.91 -4.84 7.93
C VAL A 159 24.68 -5.98 8.92
N ASP A 160 25.26 -5.90 10.10
CA ASP A 160 24.92 -6.77 11.22
C ASP A 160 23.55 -6.32 11.74
N ALA A 161 22.49 -6.73 11.05
CA ALA A 161 21.14 -6.43 11.49
C ALA A 161 20.87 -7.24 12.77
N GLU A 162 20.74 -6.56 13.90
CA GLU A 162 20.19 -7.19 15.08
C GLU A 162 18.78 -7.68 14.74
N VAL A 163 18.55 -8.98 14.90
CA VAL A 163 17.22 -9.56 14.72
C VAL A 163 16.31 -8.95 15.78
N GLN A 164 15.42 -8.09 15.34
CA GLN A 164 14.41 -7.50 16.21
C GLN A 164 13.14 -8.35 16.14
N SER A 165 12.35 -8.33 17.19
CA SER A 165 11.08 -9.06 17.25
C SER A 165 10.05 -8.25 17.99
N TRP A 166 8.83 -8.29 17.48
CA TRP A 166 7.67 -7.63 18.05
C TRP A 166 6.60 -8.66 18.39
N SER A 167 5.80 -8.40 19.40
CA SER A 167 4.63 -9.22 19.66
C SER A 167 3.55 -8.94 18.62
N TYR A 168 2.69 -9.92 18.38
CA TYR A 168 1.52 -9.71 17.51
C TYR A 168 0.61 -8.60 18.02
N GLU A 169 0.51 -8.43 19.34
CA GLU A 169 -0.31 -7.37 19.94
C GLU A 169 0.24 -5.98 19.59
N GLU A 170 1.56 -5.78 19.61
CA GLU A 170 2.20 -4.52 19.21
C GLU A 170 1.98 -4.23 17.73
N LEU A 171 2.16 -5.24 16.85
CA LEU A 171 1.95 -5.09 15.42
C LEU A 171 0.49 -4.79 15.08
N CYS A 172 -0.44 -5.57 15.62
CA CYS A 172 -1.88 -5.41 15.38
C CYS A 172 -2.49 -4.20 16.12
N GLY A 173 -1.76 -3.59 17.04
CA GLY A 173 -2.14 -2.33 17.70
C GLY A 173 -1.85 -1.07 16.87
N ARG A 174 -1.12 -1.19 15.76
CA ARG A 174 -0.80 -0.05 14.89
C ARG A 174 -2.04 0.48 14.21
N THR A 175 -2.09 1.81 14.07
CA THR A 175 -3.19 2.51 13.42
C THR A 175 -2.68 3.38 12.29
N PHE A 176 -3.50 3.50 11.25
CA PHE A 176 -3.16 4.25 10.05
C PHE A 176 -4.22 5.30 9.77
N LYS A 177 -3.81 6.40 9.19
CA LYS A 177 -4.70 7.46 8.74
C LYS A 177 -4.60 7.61 7.24
N LEU A 178 -5.70 7.36 6.56
CA LEU A 178 -5.86 7.62 5.14
C LEU A 178 -6.24 9.10 4.96
N VAL A 179 -5.48 9.83 4.14
CA VAL A 179 -5.69 11.25 3.84
C VAL A 179 -5.86 11.40 2.34
N GLY A 180 -7.08 11.72 1.92
CA GLY A 180 -7.38 12.02 0.52
C GLY A 180 -6.81 13.37 0.09
N TRP A 181 -6.61 13.55 -1.23
CA TRP A 181 -6.15 14.84 -1.76
C TRP A 181 -7.10 16.00 -1.41
N TYR A 182 -8.40 15.72 -1.28
CA TYR A 182 -9.43 16.69 -0.89
C TYR A 182 -9.34 17.08 0.59
N ASP A 183 -8.77 16.25 1.44
CA ASP A 183 -8.58 16.53 2.87
C ASP A 183 -7.48 17.58 3.12
N ARG A 184 -6.68 17.88 2.09
CA ARG A 184 -5.61 18.90 2.15
C ARG A 184 -6.13 20.32 1.98
N TYR A 185 -7.40 20.47 1.58
CA TYR A 185 -8.00 21.77 1.33
C TYR A 185 -8.99 22.12 2.44
N VAL A 186 -8.85 23.31 2.99
CA VAL A 186 -9.79 23.86 3.95
C VAL A 186 -10.63 24.93 3.26
N TYR A 187 -11.94 24.81 3.37
CA TYR A 187 -12.83 25.85 2.86
C TYR A 187 -12.82 27.07 3.78
N ASP A 188 -12.51 28.23 3.21
CA ASP A 188 -12.57 29.52 3.92
C ASP A 188 -13.90 30.21 3.59
N ASP A 189 -14.82 30.24 4.57
CA ASP A 189 -16.12 30.88 4.46
C ASP A 189 -16.02 32.39 4.20
N ALA A 190 -14.93 33.05 4.62
CA ALA A 190 -14.77 34.51 4.46
C ALA A 190 -14.40 34.89 3.03
N THR A 191 -13.65 34.06 2.34
CA THR A 191 -13.19 34.26 0.95
C THR A 191 -14.02 33.47 -0.06
N GLY A 192 -14.74 32.42 0.37
CA GLY A 192 -15.49 31.54 -0.49
C GLY A 192 -14.59 30.63 -1.35
N THR A 193 -13.35 30.41 -0.92
CA THR A 193 -12.34 29.62 -1.64
C THR A 193 -11.77 28.50 -0.77
N TYR A 194 -11.19 27.51 -1.41
CA TYR A 194 -10.39 26.47 -0.75
C TYR A 194 -8.92 26.90 -0.69
N THR A 195 -8.26 26.69 0.44
CA THR A 195 -6.83 26.95 0.67
C THR A 195 -6.13 25.69 1.14
#